data_89892378657e1176671b755d27968dca
#
_entry.id   89892378657e1176671b755d27968dca
#
_cell.length_a   1.000
_cell.length_b   1.000
_cell.length_c   1.000
_cell.angle_alpha   90.00
_cell.angle_beta   90.00
_cell.angle_gamma   90.00
#
_symmetry.space_group_name_H-M   'P 1'
#
loop_
_entity.id
_entity.type
_entity.pdbx_description
1 polymer ?
#
loop_
_entity_poly.entity_id
_entity_poly.type
_entity_poly.pdbx_seq_one_letter_code
_entity_poly.pdbx_strand_id
1 'polypeptide(L)'
;TGDFSSVPGFMGRHLPFLLATSDKYIKPAVRYQGCAYDSGVDFLLPNQYFTLWSTSDSQIRSTLETFASAGEQLENLAISEEDLRGYILSAYAQALPPSGMLNGRMRFLRRRLFGISTDHINKMITDIRNSSLKDQKTAARLIHKILQNSPSAVGGNEKMIDENKDLFDEVMKLQS
;
A
#
# COMPACT_ATOMS: atom_id res chain seq x y z
N THR A 1 -4.95 -3.27 5.13
CA THR A 1 -5.32 -1.95 4.56
C THR A 1 -4.92 -0.86 5.53
N GLY A 2 -4.17 0.13 5.04
CA GLY A 2 -3.71 1.27 5.85
C GLY A 2 -4.48 2.55 5.50
N ASP A 3 -5.04 3.20 6.50
CA ASP A 3 -5.67 4.53 6.37
C ASP A 3 -4.65 5.61 6.74
N PHE A 4 -4.09 6.27 5.75
CA PHE A 4 -3.13 7.35 5.98
C PHE A 4 -3.78 8.73 6.19
N SER A 5 -5.11 8.85 6.09
CA SER A 5 -5.82 10.08 6.45
C SER A 5 -5.75 10.34 7.96
N SER A 6 -5.67 9.27 8.75
CA SER A 6 -5.56 9.32 10.21
C SER A 6 -4.16 9.72 10.71
N VAL A 7 -3.15 9.77 9.83
CA VAL A 7 -1.76 10.06 10.20
C VAL A 7 -1.36 11.43 9.65
N PRO A 8 -1.34 12.48 10.50
CA PRO A 8 -0.90 13.80 10.08
C PRO A 8 0.50 13.76 9.46
N GLY A 9 0.66 14.43 8.32
CA GLY A 9 1.93 14.49 7.61
C GLY A 9 2.19 13.37 6.59
N PHE A 10 1.33 12.32 6.53
CA PHE A 10 1.41 11.38 5.43
C PHE A 10 0.83 11.99 4.15
N MET A 11 1.70 12.31 3.23
CA MET A 11 1.38 12.96 1.97
C MET A 11 1.98 12.18 0.80
N GLY A 12 1.70 12.62 -0.42
CA GLY A 12 2.23 12.01 -1.64
C GLY A 12 3.74 11.75 -1.64
N ARG A 13 4.52 12.55 -0.91
CA ARG A 13 5.96 12.39 -0.72
C ARG A 13 6.39 11.00 -0.22
N HIS A 14 5.53 10.30 0.50
CA HIS A 14 5.84 8.98 1.08
C HIS A 14 5.43 7.80 0.19
N LEU A 15 4.61 8.04 -0.85
CA LEU A 15 4.12 7.00 -1.75
C LEU A 15 5.23 6.28 -2.53
N PRO A 16 6.29 6.94 -3.03
CA PRO A 16 7.41 6.25 -3.68
C PRO A 16 8.09 5.23 -2.76
N PHE A 17 8.17 5.53 -1.47
CA PHE A 17 8.78 4.62 -0.49
C PHE A 17 7.90 3.40 -0.20
N LEU A 18 6.59 3.55 -0.23
CA LEU A 18 5.67 2.41 -0.11
C LEU A 18 5.80 1.47 -1.33
N LEU A 19 5.99 2.02 -2.54
CA LEU A 19 6.30 1.23 -3.74
C LEU A 19 7.66 0.53 -3.63
N ALA A 20 8.69 1.25 -3.15
CA ALA A 20 10.00 0.67 -2.93
C ALA A 20 9.95 -0.49 -1.93
N THR A 21 9.17 -0.35 -0.83
CA THR A 21 8.96 -1.41 0.16
C THR A 21 8.27 -2.61 -0.47
N SER A 22 7.24 -2.39 -1.29
CA SER A 22 6.56 -3.46 -2.02
C SER A 22 7.53 -4.23 -2.91
N ASP A 23 8.33 -3.53 -3.69
CA ASP A 23 9.19 -4.13 -4.71
C ASP A 23 10.45 -4.79 -4.11
N LYS A 24 11.11 -4.14 -3.16
CA LYS A 24 12.39 -4.60 -2.61
C LYS A 24 12.25 -5.47 -1.35
N TYR A 25 11.08 -5.50 -0.69
CA TYR A 25 10.88 -6.29 0.53
C TYR A 25 9.67 -7.23 0.42
N ILE A 26 8.46 -6.71 0.17
CA ILE A 26 7.24 -7.51 0.22
C ILE A 26 7.23 -8.58 -0.88
N LYS A 27 7.44 -8.22 -2.14
CA LYS A 27 7.48 -9.18 -3.25
C LYS A 27 8.55 -10.26 -3.07
N PRO A 28 9.81 -9.94 -2.70
CA PRO A 28 10.80 -10.96 -2.41
C PRO A 28 10.38 -11.95 -1.32
N ALA A 29 9.84 -11.46 -0.20
CA ALA A 29 9.45 -12.31 0.91
C ALA A 29 8.19 -13.13 0.62
N VAL A 30 7.14 -12.50 0.09
CA VAL A 30 5.82 -13.11 -0.06
C VAL A 30 5.70 -13.93 -1.35
N ARG A 31 6.16 -13.37 -2.48
CA ARG A 31 6.03 -14.04 -3.78
C ARG A 31 7.16 -15.00 -4.06
N TYR A 32 8.42 -14.56 -3.93
CA TYR A 32 9.54 -15.40 -4.37
C TYR A 32 9.95 -16.44 -3.32
N GLN A 33 9.90 -16.11 -2.03
CA GLN A 33 10.22 -17.03 -0.93
C GLN A 33 8.96 -17.72 -0.38
N GLY A 34 7.85 -16.98 -0.21
CA GLY A 34 6.59 -17.46 0.33
C GLY A 34 5.71 -18.20 -0.69
N CYS A 35 6.10 -18.20 -1.98
CA CYS A 35 5.38 -18.88 -3.07
C CYS A 35 3.95 -18.39 -3.31
N ALA A 36 3.58 -17.18 -2.89
CA ALA A 36 2.34 -16.56 -3.32
C ALA A 36 2.39 -16.31 -4.85
N TYR A 37 1.23 -16.39 -5.51
CA TYR A 37 1.17 -16.11 -6.95
C TYR A 37 1.57 -14.68 -7.27
N ASP A 38 1.05 -13.72 -6.51
CA ASP A 38 1.46 -12.32 -6.60
C ASP A 38 1.24 -11.58 -5.27
N SER A 39 1.91 -10.44 -5.11
CA SER A 39 1.79 -9.56 -3.96
C SER A 39 2.14 -8.13 -4.35
N GLY A 40 1.61 -7.17 -3.62
CA GLY A 40 1.87 -5.78 -3.96
C GLY A 40 1.25 -4.76 -3.01
N VAL A 41 1.22 -3.52 -3.49
CA VAL A 41 0.57 -2.40 -2.84
C VAL A 41 -0.31 -1.66 -3.84
N ASP A 42 -1.53 -1.36 -3.42
CA ASP A 42 -2.45 -0.52 -4.17
C ASP A 42 -2.75 0.77 -3.38
N PHE A 43 -2.88 1.87 -4.10
CA PHE A 43 -3.27 3.16 -3.54
C PHE A 43 -4.69 3.53 -3.94
N LEU A 44 -5.53 3.78 -2.97
CA LEU A 44 -6.86 4.36 -3.16
C LEU A 44 -6.81 5.84 -2.77
N LEU A 45 -6.14 6.62 -3.59
CA LEU A 45 -5.83 8.03 -3.32
C LEU A 45 -7.05 8.90 -3.00
N PRO A 46 -8.23 8.74 -3.64
CA PRO A 46 -9.41 9.49 -3.24
C PRO A 46 -9.80 9.29 -1.78
N ASN A 47 -9.60 8.09 -1.26
CA ASN A 47 -9.99 7.70 0.10
C ASN A 47 -8.82 7.73 1.08
N GLN A 48 -7.63 8.08 0.63
CA GLN A 48 -6.41 8.07 1.42
C GLN A 48 -6.12 6.71 2.09
N TYR A 49 -6.31 5.62 1.34
CA TYR A 49 -5.95 4.27 1.76
C TYR A 49 -4.84 3.70 0.89
N PHE A 50 -4.05 2.84 1.49
CA PHE A 50 -3.28 1.85 0.76
C PHE A 50 -3.60 0.45 1.28
N THR A 51 -3.41 -0.54 0.42
CA THR A 51 -3.60 -1.95 0.76
C THR A 51 -2.36 -2.72 0.37
N LEU A 52 -1.77 -3.44 1.32
CA LEU A 52 -0.83 -4.50 1.04
C LEU A 52 -1.64 -5.76 0.78
N TRP A 53 -1.32 -6.48 -0.27
CA TRP A 53 -2.10 -7.64 -0.67
C TRP A 53 -1.23 -8.78 -1.18
N SER A 54 -1.72 -10.00 -1.05
CA SER A 54 -1.22 -11.21 -1.70
C SER A 54 -2.38 -12.01 -2.28
N THR A 55 -2.08 -12.84 -3.25
CA THR A 55 -3.08 -13.70 -3.91
C THR A 55 -2.52 -15.10 -4.12
N SER A 56 -3.40 -16.12 -3.99
CA SER A 56 -3.04 -17.54 -4.05
C SER A 56 -1.84 -17.83 -3.12
N ASP A 57 -1.98 -17.39 -1.89
CA ASP A 57 -0.94 -17.41 -0.87
C ASP A 57 -1.23 -18.54 0.13
N SER A 58 -0.28 -19.45 0.30
CA SER A 58 -0.36 -20.55 1.24
C SER A 58 0.28 -20.25 2.60
N GLN A 59 0.92 -19.07 2.76
CA GLN A 59 1.73 -18.71 3.94
C GLN A 59 1.09 -17.55 4.72
N ILE A 60 -0.20 -17.68 5.11
CA ILE A 60 -0.99 -16.61 5.72
C ILE A 60 -0.23 -15.88 6.85
N ARG A 61 0.28 -16.63 7.84
CA ARG A 61 0.97 -16.05 9.00
C ARG A 61 2.21 -15.27 8.59
N SER A 62 3.10 -15.90 7.84
CA SER A 62 4.35 -15.27 7.39
C SER A 62 4.11 -14.04 6.54
N THR A 63 3.08 -14.06 5.69
CA THR A 63 2.69 -12.90 4.87
C THR A 63 2.17 -11.75 5.71
N LEU A 64 1.30 -12.01 6.70
CA LEU A 64 0.81 -10.97 7.61
C LEU A 64 1.94 -10.38 8.46
N GLU A 65 2.88 -11.20 8.94
CA GLU A 65 4.08 -10.74 9.65
C GLU A 65 4.98 -9.87 8.75
N THR A 66 5.16 -10.27 7.48
CA THR A 66 5.88 -9.47 6.48
C THR A 66 5.22 -8.11 6.26
N PHE A 67 3.89 -8.07 6.15
CA PHE A 67 3.17 -6.81 6.00
C PHE A 67 3.29 -5.93 7.24
N ALA A 68 3.16 -6.50 8.43
CA ALA A 68 3.29 -5.76 9.69
C ALA A 68 4.67 -5.12 9.87
N SER A 69 5.74 -5.82 9.45
CA SER A 69 7.12 -5.33 9.56
C SER A 69 7.57 -4.41 8.43
N ALA A 70 6.73 -4.20 7.39
CA ALA A 70 7.12 -3.47 6.19
C ALA A 70 7.65 -2.03 6.46
N GLY A 71 7.08 -1.35 7.45
CA GLY A 71 7.55 -0.01 7.85
C GLY A 71 8.95 -0.04 8.49
N GLU A 72 9.23 -1.01 9.35
CA GLU A 72 10.55 -1.17 9.97
C GLU A 72 11.62 -1.52 8.95
N GLN A 73 11.29 -2.43 8.03
CA GLN A 73 12.21 -2.84 6.97
C GLN A 73 12.56 -1.68 6.04
N LEU A 74 11.62 -0.79 5.76
CA LEU A 74 11.87 0.39 4.93
C LEU A 74 12.96 1.30 5.52
N GLU A 75 13.08 1.40 6.85
CA GLU A 75 14.07 2.29 7.47
C GLU A 75 15.51 1.95 7.04
N ASN A 76 15.78 0.64 6.84
CA ASN A 76 17.10 0.10 6.49
C ASN A 76 17.22 -0.34 5.02
N LEU A 77 16.16 -0.15 4.24
CA LEU A 77 16.12 -0.58 2.85
C LEU A 77 17.10 0.24 2.00
N ALA A 78 17.95 -0.45 1.26
CA ALA A 78 18.86 0.21 0.33
C ALA A 78 18.09 0.72 -0.91
N ILE A 79 17.90 2.03 -0.99
CA ILE A 79 17.24 2.71 -2.12
C ILE A 79 18.24 3.72 -2.70
N SER A 80 18.63 3.53 -3.95
CA SER A 80 19.47 4.50 -4.66
C SER A 80 18.66 5.70 -5.16
N GLU A 81 19.32 6.78 -5.52
CA GLU A 81 18.67 7.94 -6.16
C GLU A 81 17.99 7.54 -7.50
N GLU A 82 18.57 6.59 -8.22
CA GLU A 82 18.00 6.07 -9.47
C GLU A 82 16.73 5.25 -9.20
N ASP A 83 16.77 4.34 -8.23
CA ASP A 83 15.60 3.60 -7.78
C ASP A 83 14.46 4.54 -7.39
N LEU A 84 14.78 5.54 -6.56
CA LEU A 84 13.77 6.50 -6.07
C LEU A 84 13.11 7.27 -7.23
N ARG A 85 13.87 7.67 -8.25
CA ARG A 85 13.29 8.30 -9.46
C ARG A 85 12.29 7.37 -10.15
N GLY A 86 12.61 6.09 -10.27
CA GLY A 86 11.68 5.07 -10.81
C GLY A 86 10.39 4.96 -10.00
N TYR A 87 10.50 4.94 -8.68
CA TYR A 87 9.34 4.89 -7.78
C TYR A 87 8.53 6.19 -7.79
N ILE A 88 9.17 7.36 -7.91
CA ILE A 88 8.48 8.64 -8.10
C ILE A 88 7.63 8.61 -9.38
N LEU A 89 8.20 8.15 -10.50
CA LEU A 89 7.46 8.03 -11.77
C LEU A 89 6.29 7.05 -11.64
N SER A 90 6.49 5.92 -10.97
CA SER A 90 5.44 4.92 -10.74
C SER A 90 4.33 5.46 -9.85
N ALA A 91 4.66 6.16 -8.77
CA ALA A 91 3.68 6.81 -7.89
C ALA A 91 2.89 7.90 -8.63
N TYR A 92 3.58 8.69 -9.46
CA TYR A 92 2.94 9.71 -10.30
C TYR A 92 1.96 9.10 -11.30
N ALA A 93 2.34 8.02 -12.00
CA ALA A 93 1.49 7.31 -12.95
C ALA A 93 0.24 6.72 -12.28
N GLN A 94 0.38 6.20 -11.05
CA GLN A 94 -0.76 5.69 -10.27
C GLN A 94 -1.66 6.84 -9.77
N ALA A 95 -1.09 7.98 -9.39
CA ALA A 95 -1.87 9.15 -8.97
C ALA A 95 -2.68 9.78 -10.12
N LEU A 96 -2.14 9.73 -11.33
CA LEU A 96 -2.75 10.26 -12.55
C LEU A 96 -2.80 9.21 -13.67
N PRO A 97 -3.45 8.06 -13.45
CA PRO A 97 -3.51 7.05 -14.49
C PRO A 97 -4.18 7.61 -15.75
N PRO A 98 -3.66 7.30 -16.94
CA PRO A 98 -4.29 7.68 -18.19
C PRO A 98 -5.73 7.12 -18.21
N SER A 99 -6.68 7.94 -18.58
CA SER A 99 -8.08 7.53 -18.60
C SER A 99 -8.74 7.96 -19.89
N GLY A 100 -9.45 7.02 -20.51
CA GLY A 100 -10.43 7.36 -21.53
C GLY A 100 -11.53 8.27 -20.95
N MET A 101 -12.33 8.85 -21.82
CA MET A 101 -13.34 9.87 -21.47
C MET A 101 -14.29 9.40 -20.35
N LEU A 102 -14.74 8.15 -20.38
CA LEU A 102 -15.66 7.60 -19.37
C LEU A 102 -14.98 7.49 -17.99
N ASN A 103 -13.78 6.94 -17.92
CA ASN A 103 -13.04 6.80 -16.68
C ASN A 103 -12.64 8.17 -16.10
N GLY A 104 -12.37 9.14 -16.95
CA GLY A 104 -12.12 10.53 -16.54
C GLY A 104 -13.33 11.16 -15.85
N ARG A 105 -14.54 10.98 -16.43
CA ARG A 105 -15.79 11.46 -15.82
C ARG A 105 -16.09 10.80 -14.48
N MET A 106 -15.93 9.47 -14.39
CA MET A 106 -16.13 8.72 -13.14
C MET A 106 -15.15 9.16 -12.06
N ARG A 107 -13.89 9.42 -12.43
CA ARG A 107 -12.89 9.96 -11.49
C ARG A 107 -13.25 11.35 -11.00
N PHE A 108 -13.67 12.23 -11.89
CA PHE A 108 -14.15 13.57 -11.54
C PHE A 108 -15.33 13.49 -10.57
N LEU A 109 -16.32 12.65 -10.87
CA LEU A 109 -17.49 12.47 -10.00
C LEU A 109 -17.08 11.94 -8.62
N ARG A 110 -16.22 10.91 -8.56
CA ARG A 110 -15.70 10.39 -7.28
C ARG A 110 -14.99 11.47 -6.48
N ARG A 111 -14.09 12.24 -7.08
CA ARG A 111 -13.40 13.37 -6.41
C ARG A 111 -14.39 14.34 -5.81
N ARG A 112 -15.44 14.70 -6.55
CA ARG A 112 -16.46 15.62 -6.07
C ARG A 112 -17.29 15.03 -4.93
N LEU A 113 -17.67 13.76 -5.00
CA LEU A 113 -18.39 13.07 -3.93
C LEU A 113 -17.59 12.95 -2.64
N PHE A 114 -16.30 12.73 -2.74
CA PHE A 114 -15.38 12.64 -1.58
C PHE A 114 -14.79 14.00 -1.16
N GLY A 115 -15.25 15.13 -1.72
CA GLY A 115 -14.77 16.44 -1.36
C GLY A 115 -13.30 16.72 -1.72
N ILE A 116 -12.72 15.97 -2.67
CA ILE A 116 -11.32 16.10 -3.05
C ILE A 116 -11.16 17.24 -4.04
N SER A 117 -10.53 18.33 -3.58
CA SER A 117 -10.28 19.50 -4.40
C SER A 117 -9.14 19.28 -5.41
N THR A 118 -9.13 20.11 -6.45
CA THR A 118 -8.01 20.13 -7.42
C THR A 118 -6.69 20.50 -6.73
N ASP A 119 -6.75 21.40 -5.76
CA ASP A 119 -5.57 21.85 -4.99
C ASP A 119 -4.98 20.70 -4.17
N HIS A 120 -5.83 19.85 -3.58
CA HIS A 120 -5.38 18.64 -2.90
C HIS A 120 -4.63 17.71 -3.84
N ILE A 121 -5.15 17.47 -5.04
CA ILE A 121 -4.49 16.64 -6.06
C ILE A 121 -3.18 17.26 -6.52
N ASN A 122 -3.15 18.57 -6.79
CA ASN A 122 -1.95 19.27 -7.21
C ASN A 122 -0.87 19.24 -6.12
N LYS A 123 -1.27 19.40 -4.86
CA LYS A 123 -0.37 19.27 -3.72
C LYS A 123 0.23 17.86 -3.63
N MET A 124 -0.60 16.83 -3.71
CA MET A 124 -0.16 15.44 -3.68
C MET A 124 0.84 15.13 -4.81
N ILE A 125 0.56 15.58 -6.03
CA ILE A 125 1.46 15.41 -7.18
C ILE A 125 2.79 16.13 -6.95
N THR A 126 2.75 17.34 -6.42
CA THR A 126 3.93 18.12 -6.08
C THR A 126 4.74 17.40 -4.99
N ASP A 127 4.08 16.86 -3.99
CA ASP A 127 4.71 16.09 -2.92
C ASP A 127 5.38 14.82 -3.46
N ILE A 128 4.73 14.07 -4.36
CA ILE A 128 5.33 12.89 -5.02
C ILE A 128 6.61 13.29 -5.78
N ARG A 129 6.55 14.35 -6.56
CA ARG A 129 7.69 14.82 -7.36
C ARG A 129 8.88 15.30 -6.54
N ASN A 130 8.61 15.83 -5.36
CA ASN A 130 9.60 16.39 -4.44
C ASN A 130 10.11 15.35 -3.41
N SER A 131 9.76 14.07 -3.57
CA SER A 131 10.29 13.01 -2.71
C SER A 131 11.82 12.91 -2.84
N SER A 132 12.49 12.71 -1.73
CA SER A 132 13.95 12.59 -1.67
C SER A 132 14.36 11.50 -0.68
N LEU A 133 15.56 10.96 -0.74
CA LEU A 133 16.04 9.94 0.19
C LEU A 133 15.99 10.39 1.66
N LYS A 134 15.99 11.70 1.92
CA LYS A 134 15.84 12.26 3.28
C LYS A 134 14.46 11.93 3.88
N ASP A 135 13.46 11.69 3.05
CA ASP A 135 12.09 11.40 3.47
C ASP A 135 11.93 9.92 3.89
N GLN A 136 12.90 9.03 3.58
CA GLN A 136 12.79 7.58 3.80
C GLN A 136 12.48 7.23 5.26
N LYS A 137 13.24 7.75 6.21
CA LYS A 137 13.02 7.46 7.64
C LYS A 137 11.66 7.95 8.14
N THR A 138 11.22 9.10 7.65
CA THR A 138 9.90 9.64 7.98
C THR A 138 8.81 8.77 7.39
N ALA A 139 8.96 8.35 6.12
CA ALA A 139 8.05 7.41 5.47
C ALA A 139 7.97 6.08 6.23
N ALA A 140 9.12 5.52 6.63
CA ALA A 140 9.20 4.27 7.38
C ALA A 140 8.37 4.34 8.68
N ARG A 141 8.57 5.38 9.49
CA ARG A 141 7.84 5.57 10.77
C ARG A 141 6.33 5.76 10.55
N LEU A 142 5.95 6.51 9.53
CA LEU A 142 4.54 6.75 9.23
C LEU A 142 3.84 5.49 8.72
N ILE A 143 4.48 4.74 7.81
CA ILE A 143 3.97 3.46 7.31
C ILE A 143 3.85 2.46 8.46
N HIS A 144 4.88 2.33 9.31
CA HIS A 144 4.83 1.47 10.49
C HIS A 144 3.65 1.81 11.41
N LYS A 145 3.48 3.09 11.76
CA LYS A 145 2.36 3.56 12.59
C LYS A 145 0.99 3.25 11.99
N ILE A 146 0.84 3.38 10.66
CA ILE A 146 -0.40 3.06 9.96
C ILE A 146 -0.67 1.56 10.04
N LEU A 147 0.33 0.72 9.74
CA LEU A 147 0.18 -0.73 9.67
C LEU A 147 -0.11 -1.35 11.04
N GLN A 148 0.43 -0.81 12.14
CA GLN A 148 0.12 -1.27 13.50
C GLN A 148 -1.36 -1.17 13.88
N ASN A 149 -2.10 -0.24 13.26
CA ASN A 149 -3.51 0.01 13.55
C ASN A 149 -4.42 -0.38 12.37
N SER A 150 -3.90 -1.15 11.42
CA SER A 150 -4.62 -1.47 10.20
C SER A 150 -5.33 -2.81 10.31
N PRO A 151 -6.59 -2.91 9.87
CA PRO A 151 -7.29 -4.19 9.80
C PRO A 151 -6.66 -5.09 8.72
N SER A 152 -6.72 -6.38 8.97
CA SER A 152 -6.39 -7.42 7.98
C SER A 152 -7.62 -8.27 7.68
N ALA A 153 -7.70 -8.76 6.45
CA ALA A 153 -8.73 -9.71 6.04
C ALA A 153 -8.11 -10.77 5.12
N VAL A 154 -8.48 -12.01 5.33
CA VAL A 154 -8.02 -13.14 4.53
C VAL A 154 -9.23 -13.92 4.05
N GLY A 155 -9.29 -14.19 2.75
CA GLY A 155 -10.28 -15.08 2.14
C GLY A 155 -9.56 -16.29 1.54
N GLY A 156 -10.05 -17.51 1.81
CA GLY A 156 -9.38 -18.69 1.30
C GLY A 156 -10.03 -20.00 1.68
N ASN A 157 -9.25 -21.07 1.57
CA ASN A 157 -9.68 -22.42 1.91
C ASN A 157 -9.95 -22.54 3.41
N GLU A 158 -11.06 -23.21 3.79
CA GLU A 158 -11.51 -23.37 5.19
C GLU A 158 -10.39 -23.96 6.07
N LYS A 159 -9.72 -25.02 5.62
CA LYS A 159 -8.65 -25.66 6.39
C LYS A 159 -7.50 -24.71 6.70
N MET A 160 -7.08 -23.92 5.72
CA MET A 160 -6.00 -22.92 5.91
C MET A 160 -6.41 -21.82 6.89
N ILE A 161 -7.67 -21.38 6.82
CA ILE A 161 -8.20 -20.37 7.76
C ILE A 161 -8.26 -20.95 9.17
N ASP A 162 -8.76 -22.18 9.33
CA ASP A 162 -8.87 -22.85 10.64
C ASP A 162 -7.48 -23.08 11.28
N GLU A 163 -6.46 -23.42 10.50
CA GLU A 163 -5.08 -23.59 10.97
C GLU A 163 -4.44 -22.26 11.45
N ASN A 164 -4.98 -21.13 11.04
CA ASN A 164 -4.50 -19.78 11.38
C ASN A 164 -5.54 -18.91 12.09
N LYS A 165 -6.60 -19.51 12.64
CA LYS A 165 -7.72 -18.77 13.23
C LYS A 165 -7.33 -17.88 14.42
N ASP A 166 -6.22 -18.17 15.09
CA ASP A 166 -5.66 -17.37 16.18
C ASP A 166 -5.16 -15.99 15.74
N LEU A 167 -5.04 -15.76 14.42
CA LEU A 167 -4.66 -14.48 13.84
C LEU A 167 -5.85 -13.51 13.62
N PHE A 168 -7.08 -13.98 13.80
CA PHE A 168 -8.29 -13.26 13.44
C PHE A 168 -9.25 -13.11 14.62
N ASP A 169 -9.83 -11.93 14.77
CA ASP A 169 -10.87 -11.67 15.77
C ASP A 169 -12.18 -12.37 15.39
N GLU A 170 -12.45 -12.52 14.10
CA GLU A 170 -13.68 -13.14 13.58
C GLU A 170 -13.40 -14.00 12.35
N VAL A 171 -14.01 -15.17 12.28
CA VAL A 171 -13.99 -16.08 11.13
C VAL A 171 -15.40 -16.36 10.67
N MET A 172 -15.72 -16.05 9.41
CA MET A 172 -17.02 -16.29 8.80
C MET A 172 -16.94 -17.32 7.69
N LYS A 173 -17.92 -18.21 7.60
CA LYS A 173 -18.11 -19.08 6.43
C LYS A 173 -18.93 -18.33 5.38
N LEU A 174 -18.40 -18.25 4.17
CA LEU A 174 -19.17 -17.76 3.04
C LEU A 174 -20.21 -18.81 2.66
N GLN A 175 -21.48 -18.41 2.66
CA GLN A 175 -22.57 -19.29 2.15
C GLN A 175 -22.43 -19.37 0.63
N SER A 176 -22.37 -20.59 0.11
CA SER A 176 -22.36 -20.92 -1.32
C SER A 176 -23.74 -20.70 -1.94
#